data_2a6d51b6596562f4bd2fec0d19bf53cd
#
_entry.id   2a6d51b6596562f4bd2fec0d19bf53cd
#
_cell.length_a   1.000
_cell.length_b   1.000
_cell.length_c   1.000
_cell.angle_alpha   90.00
_cell.angle_beta   90.00
_cell.angle_gamma   90.00
#
_symmetry.space_group_name_H-M   'P 1'
#
loop_
_entity.id
_entity.type
_entity.pdbx_description
1 polymer ?
#
loop_
_entity_poly.entity_id
_entity_poly.type
_entity_poly.pdbx_seq_one_letter_code
_entity_poly.pdbx_strand_id
1 'polypeptide(L)'
;LVRLAIENDFYVIEDDYDSEFRYSGSPVSPIHAMDDSRVIYVGTFSKTLFPALRLGFAILPKSLQEKWSHHRNFMDVQNPILEQVVLTEFLRKRKMEKHIQYMRRLYGEKREVLLRSVEENFGNLVRPWGDNSGLHVALQFRGMSLGEEFEKESRESGIRLSSLIRYCNGEDHHKDKLLPGYGHLSHGQIKEGIRALHQLMIRRYDFRE
;
A
#
# COMPACT_ATOMS: atom_id res chain seq x y z
N LEU A 1 11.29 17.64 -7.62
CA LEU A 1 9.85 17.84 -7.71
C LEU A 1 9.45 19.19 -7.08
N VAL A 2 9.78 19.47 -5.81
CA VAL A 2 9.44 20.73 -5.11
C VAL A 2 9.93 21.97 -5.88
N ARG A 3 11.20 21.97 -6.33
CA ARG A 3 11.75 23.08 -7.11
C ARG A 3 10.97 23.31 -8.40
N LEU A 4 10.58 22.26 -9.11
CA LEU A 4 9.73 22.37 -10.29
C LEU A 4 8.35 22.93 -9.97
N ALA A 5 7.77 22.57 -8.82
CA ALA A 5 6.48 23.08 -8.38
C ALA A 5 6.53 24.61 -8.12
N ILE A 6 7.63 25.10 -7.53
CA ILE A 6 7.86 26.52 -7.29
C ILE A 6 8.09 27.28 -8.63
N GLU A 7 8.99 26.75 -9.48
CA GLU A 7 9.37 27.39 -10.75
C GLU A 7 8.19 27.46 -11.75
N ASN A 8 7.28 26.49 -11.71
CA ASN A 8 6.17 26.38 -12.68
C ASN A 8 4.78 26.61 -12.05
N ASP A 9 4.72 27.13 -10.83
CA ASP A 9 3.51 27.55 -10.11
C ASP A 9 2.43 26.46 -10.02
N PHE A 10 2.80 25.23 -9.64
CA PHE A 10 1.84 24.16 -9.36
C PHE A 10 1.96 23.61 -7.94
N TYR A 11 0.96 22.86 -7.50
CA TYR A 11 0.96 22.13 -6.24
C TYR A 11 1.22 20.66 -6.46
N VAL A 12 1.91 20.04 -5.52
CA VAL A 12 2.10 18.59 -5.42
C VAL A 12 1.12 18.05 -4.40
N ILE A 13 0.38 17.00 -4.75
CA ILE A 13 -0.40 16.23 -3.79
C ILE A 13 0.40 15.00 -3.41
N GLU A 14 0.81 14.92 -2.15
CA GLU A 14 1.49 13.77 -1.56
C GLU A 14 0.46 12.91 -0.86
N ASP A 15 0.11 11.77 -1.47
CA ASP A 15 -0.81 10.78 -0.89
C ASP A 15 -0.01 9.74 -0.10
N ASP A 16 -0.03 9.87 1.23
CA ASP A 16 0.66 8.99 2.16
C ASP A 16 -0.35 8.17 2.96
N TYR A 17 -0.47 6.90 2.62
CA TYR A 17 -1.48 6.03 3.20
C TYR A 17 -0.92 4.85 4.02
N ASP A 18 0.38 4.51 3.90
CA ASP A 18 0.98 3.36 4.59
C ASP A 18 2.47 3.50 4.96
N SER A 19 3.02 4.71 4.95
CA SER A 19 4.42 4.99 5.32
C SER A 19 4.79 4.56 6.75
N GLU A 20 3.81 4.43 7.64
CA GLU A 20 4.00 3.92 8.99
C GLU A 20 4.47 2.46 9.01
N PHE A 21 4.17 1.67 7.96
CA PHE A 21 4.53 0.25 7.86
C PHE A 21 5.83 0.06 7.08
N ARG A 22 6.92 0.59 7.63
CA ARG A 22 8.26 0.39 7.13
C ARG A 22 9.00 -0.66 7.96
N TYR A 23 9.62 -1.64 7.29
CA TYR A 23 10.23 -2.82 7.92
C TYR A 23 11.75 -2.78 7.90
N SER A 24 12.36 -2.04 6.96
CA SER A 24 13.81 -1.91 6.84
C SER A 24 14.20 -0.50 6.34
N GLY A 25 15.45 -0.13 6.60
CA GLY A 25 16.02 1.17 6.24
C GLY A 25 15.54 2.33 7.14
N SER A 26 16.09 3.51 6.91
CA SER A 26 15.70 4.73 7.63
C SER A 26 14.32 5.22 7.18
N PRO A 27 13.55 5.88 8.06
CA PRO A 27 12.32 6.57 7.66
C PRO A 27 12.60 7.55 6.53
N VAL A 28 11.69 7.61 5.56
CA VAL A 28 11.73 8.62 4.49
C VAL A 28 10.90 9.79 4.94
N SER A 29 11.48 11.00 4.94
CA SER A 29 10.72 12.21 5.24
C SER A 29 9.71 12.47 4.13
N PRO A 30 8.47 12.89 4.46
CA PRO A 30 7.51 13.30 3.45
C PRO A 30 8.02 14.51 2.66
N ILE A 31 7.58 14.64 1.43
CA ILE A 31 7.93 15.78 0.55
C ILE A 31 7.43 17.09 1.17
N HIS A 32 6.26 17.05 1.83
CA HIS A 32 5.70 18.17 2.58
C HIS A 32 6.66 18.72 3.65
N ALA A 33 7.48 17.87 4.28
CA ALA A 33 8.48 18.31 5.25
C ALA A 33 9.63 19.08 4.61
N MET A 34 9.80 19.01 3.28
CA MET A 34 10.80 19.78 2.53
C MET A 34 10.27 21.16 2.14
N ASP A 35 8.96 21.28 1.89
CA ASP A 35 8.30 22.53 1.52
C ASP A 35 6.78 22.44 1.79
N ASP A 36 6.31 23.18 2.77
CA ASP A 36 4.90 23.26 3.16
C ASP A 36 4.09 24.28 2.34
N SER A 37 4.76 25.04 1.47
CA SER A 37 4.11 26.08 0.66
C SER A 37 3.53 25.56 -0.67
N ARG A 38 4.06 24.44 -1.18
CA ARG A 38 3.68 23.86 -2.48
C ARG A 38 3.22 22.41 -2.40
N VAL A 39 3.30 21.78 -1.24
CA VAL A 39 2.92 20.38 -1.06
C VAL A 39 1.67 20.26 -0.18
N ILE A 40 0.64 19.63 -0.73
CA ILE A 40 -0.57 19.23 -0.01
C ILE A 40 -0.33 17.80 0.46
N TYR A 41 -0.21 17.59 1.77
CA TYR A 41 -0.08 16.25 2.34
C TYR A 41 -1.44 15.67 2.65
N VAL A 42 -1.72 14.46 2.16
CA VAL A 42 -2.96 13.74 2.39
C VAL A 42 -2.67 12.43 3.10
N GLY A 43 -3.30 12.21 4.22
CA GLY A 43 -3.16 10.99 5.01
C GLY A 43 -4.50 10.34 5.33
N THR A 44 -4.48 9.06 5.67
CA THR A 44 -5.69 8.31 6.00
C THR A 44 -5.49 7.42 7.23
N PHE A 45 -6.55 7.26 8.03
CA PHE A 45 -6.59 6.28 9.11
C PHE A 45 -7.09 4.90 8.65
N SER A 46 -7.50 4.77 7.38
CA SER A 46 -8.07 3.54 6.84
C SER A 46 -7.09 2.36 6.80
N LYS A 47 -5.79 2.62 6.67
CA LYS A 47 -4.75 1.59 6.64
C LYS A 47 -4.11 1.38 8.00
N THR A 48 -3.97 2.44 8.77
CA THR A 48 -3.35 2.40 10.11
C THR A 48 -4.31 1.89 11.18
N LEU A 49 -5.63 2.12 11.04
CA LEU A 49 -6.68 1.59 11.92
C LEU A 49 -7.54 0.58 11.17
N PHE A 50 -8.62 1.03 10.55
CA PHE A 50 -9.49 0.15 9.75
C PHE A 50 -10.30 0.95 8.71
N PRO A 51 -10.59 0.33 7.55
CA PRO A 51 -11.22 1.05 6.42
C PRO A 51 -12.60 1.63 6.71
N ALA A 52 -13.40 0.97 7.58
CA ALA A 52 -14.76 1.42 7.91
C ALA A 52 -14.79 2.72 8.73
N LEU A 53 -13.67 3.16 9.30
CA LEU A 53 -13.58 4.45 10.02
C LEU A 53 -13.86 5.66 9.12
N ARG A 54 -13.54 5.58 7.84
CA ARG A 54 -13.80 6.63 6.83
C ARG A 54 -13.26 8.02 7.19
N LEU A 55 -12.15 8.09 7.93
CA LEU A 55 -11.47 9.32 8.27
C LEU A 55 -10.11 9.41 7.56
N GLY A 56 -9.84 10.60 7.04
CA GLY A 56 -8.56 11.03 6.52
C GLY A 56 -8.32 12.49 6.90
N PHE A 57 -7.17 13.02 6.56
CA PHE A 57 -6.81 14.40 6.81
C PHE A 57 -5.96 14.95 5.68
N ALA A 58 -5.96 16.26 5.53
CA ALA A 58 -5.06 16.96 4.63
C ALA A 58 -4.35 18.09 5.37
N ILE A 59 -3.05 18.24 5.13
CA ILE A 59 -2.27 19.41 5.57
C ILE A 59 -2.08 20.29 4.35
N LEU A 60 -2.65 21.48 4.41
CA LEU A 60 -2.72 22.40 3.28
C LEU A 60 -1.70 23.52 3.42
N PRO A 61 -1.07 23.96 2.31
CA PRO A 61 -0.39 25.23 2.24
C PRO A 61 -1.26 26.40 2.73
N LYS A 62 -0.66 27.36 3.43
CA LYS A 62 -1.40 28.51 3.98
C LYS A 62 -2.22 29.25 2.93
N SER A 63 -1.68 29.37 1.72
CA SER A 63 -2.34 30.01 0.56
C SER A 63 -3.64 29.34 0.12
N LEU A 64 -3.86 28.08 0.48
CA LEU A 64 -5.05 27.30 0.10
C LEU A 64 -6.09 27.19 1.23
N GLN A 65 -5.71 27.45 2.48
CA GLN A 65 -6.56 27.17 3.65
C GLN A 65 -7.89 27.95 3.61
N GLU A 66 -7.87 29.22 3.28
CA GLU A 66 -9.07 30.06 3.21
C GLU A 66 -10.01 29.58 2.08
N LYS A 67 -9.46 29.36 0.89
CA LYS A 67 -10.24 28.85 -0.27
C LYS A 67 -10.82 27.48 0.03
N TRP A 68 -10.03 26.60 0.64
CA TRP A 68 -10.48 25.27 1.06
C TRP A 68 -11.66 25.36 2.04
N SER A 69 -11.52 26.15 3.09
CA SER A 69 -12.59 26.34 4.10
C SER A 69 -13.87 26.88 3.47
N HIS A 70 -13.75 27.84 2.56
CA HIS A 70 -14.89 28.39 1.82
C HIS A 70 -15.62 27.32 1.00
N HIS A 71 -14.88 26.57 0.16
CA HIS A 71 -15.48 25.54 -0.70
C HIS A 71 -16.03 24.37 0.11
N ARG A 72 -15.38 24.00 1.19
CA ARG A 72 -15.80 22.91 2.07
C ARG A 72 -17.21 23.10 2.63
N ASN A 73 -17.57 24.32 2.96
CA ASN A 73 -18.92 24.65 3.47
C ASN A 73 -20.04 24.33 2.48
N PHE A 74 -19.72 24.18 1.19
CA PHE A 74 -20.72 23.89 0.14
C PHE A 74 -20.63 22.44 -0.38
N MET A 75 -19.54 21.73 -0.11
CA MET A 75 -19.32 20.37 -0.63
C MET A 75 -19.80 19.30 0.34
N ASP A 76 -19.53 19.50 1.65
CA ASP A 76 -19.87 18.53 2.69
C ASP A 76 -20.57 19.24 3.83
N VAL A 77 -21.73 18.76 4.20
CA VAL A 77 -22.44 19.31 5.35
C VAL A 77 -21.73 18.93 6.65
N GLN A 78 -21.21 17.67 6.74
CA GLN A 78 -20.61 17.21 7.99
C GLN A 78 -19.83 15.90 7.83
N ASN A 79 -18.63 15.84 8.39
CA ASN A 79 -17.90 14.57 8.59
C ASN A 79 -18.49 13.82 9.80
N PRO A 80 -18.32 12.49 9.90
CA PRO A 80 -18.83 11.70 11.02
C PRO A 80 -18.22 12.17 12.34
N ILE A 81 -19.02 12.81 13.18
CA ILE A 81 -18.55 13.45 14.44
C ILE A 81 -18.13 12.42 15.49
N LEU A 82 -18.92 11.35 15.63
CA LEU A 82 -18.64 10.31 16.64
C LEU A 82 -17.26 9.69 16.43
N GLU A 83 -16.95 9.34 15.19
CA GLU A 83 -15.66 8.78 14.81
C GLU A 83 -14.51 9.77 15.06
N GLN A 84 -14.73 11.06 14.80
CA GLN A 84 -13.73 12.09 15.08
C GLN A 84 -13.50 12.26 16.60
N VAL A 85 -14.55 12.25 17.42
CA VAL A 85 -14.43 12.33 18.88
C VAL A 85 -13.68 11.12 19.44
N VAL A 86 -14.04 9.91 18.99
CA VAL A 86 -13.36 8.67 19.40
C VAL A 86 -11.88 8.69 18.98
N LEU A 87 -11.60 9.09 17.75
CA LEU A 87 -10.23 9.20 17.24
C LEU A 87 -9.43 10.25 18.04
N THR A 88 -10.03 11.38 18.37
CA THR A 88 -9.41 12.42 19.20
C THR A 88 -8.96 11.86 20.55
N GLU A 89 -9.84 11.12 21.25
CA GLU A 89 -9.50 10.47 22.51
C GLU A 89 -8.41 9.39 22.35
N PHE A 90 -8.45 8.66 21.26
CA PHE A 90 -7.44 7.65 20.96
C PHE A 90 -6.06 8.26 20.74
N LEU A 91 -5.99 9.36 20.01
CA LEU A 91 -4.76 10.15 19.79
C LEU A 91 -4.27 10.78 21.09
N ARG A 92 -5.15 11.47 21.84
CA ARG A 92 -4.81 12.14 23.10
C ARG A 92 -4.23 11.18 24.14
N LYS A 93 -4.74 9.95 24.18
CA LYS A 93 -4.24 8.89 25.07
C LYS A 93 -3.00 8.17 24.53
N ARG A 94 -2.42 8.65 23.42
CA ARG A 94 -1.24 8.07 22.75
C ARG A 94 -1.40 6.58 22.43
N LYS A 95 -2.64 6.15 22.17
CA LYS A 95 -2.93 4.76 21.81
C LYS A 95 -2.57 4.48 20.34
N MET A 96 -2.56 5.50 19.50
CA MET A 96 -2.23 5.39 18.09
C MET A 96 -0.78 4.93 17.88
N GLU A 97 0.17 5.52 18.56
CA GLU A 97 1.58 5.14 18.43
C GLU A 97 1.80 3.67 18.86
N LYS A 98 1.19 3.26 19.98
CA LYS A 98 1.27 1.87 20.46
C LYS A 98 0.64 0.89 19.46
N HIS A 99 -0.49 1.29 18.88
CA HIS A 99 -1.18 0.49 17.85
C HIS A 99 -0.32 0.35 16.59
N ILE A 100 0.22 1.44 16.07
CA ILE A 100 1.11 1.41 14.89
C ILE A 100 2.34 0.52 15.16
N GLN A 101 2.97 0.63 16.32
CA GLN A 101 4.12 -0.21 16.69
C GLN A 101 3.75 -1.70 16.72
N TYR A 102 2.59 -2.03 17.30
CA TYR A 102 2.08 -3.39 17.32
C TYR A 102 1.80 -3.92 15.92
N MET A 103 1.08 -3.14 15.09
CA MET A 103 0.73 -3.53 13.72
C MET A 103 1.95 -3.64 12.83
N ARG A 104 2.94 -2.74 12.98
CA ARG A 104 4.22 -2.82 12.25
C ARG A 104 4.93 -4.15 12.51
N ARG A 105 5.00 -4.58 13.77
CA ARG A 105 5.57 -5.89 14.13
C ARG A 105 4.78 -7.03 13.50
N LEU A 106 3.45 -7.03 13.66
CA LEU A 106 2.57 -8.08 13.13
C LEU A 106 2.67 -8.20 11.60
N TYR A 107 2.65 -7.07 10.89
CA TYR A 107 2.79 -7.07 9.44
C TYR A 107 4.22 -7.44 9.00
N GLY A 108 5.24 -7.05 9.77
CA GLY A 108 6.61 -7.49 9.55
C GLY A 108 6.75 -9.02 9.61
N GLU A 109 6.19 -9.66 10.65
CA GLU A 109 6.16 -11.13 10.79
C GLU A 109 5.45 -11.81 9.61
N LYS A 110 4.28 -11.28 9.20
CA LYS A 110 3.54 -11.80 8.04
C LYS A 110 4.33 -11.67 6.74
N ARG A 111 5.00 -10.53 6.56
CA ARG A 111 5.86 -10.27 5.40
C ARG A 111 7.03 -11.26 5.34
N GLU A 112 7.69 -11.53 6.45
CA GLU A 112 8.76 -12.53 6.53
C GLU A 112 8.26 -13.93 6.17
N VAL A 113 7.06 -14.32 6.66
CA VAL A 113 6.43 -15.58 6.28
C VAL A 113 6.16 -15.64 4.79
N LEU A 114 5.67 -14.53 4.19
CA LEU A 114 5.45 -14.45 2.74
C LEU A 114 6.75 -14.64 1.97
N LEU A 115 7.79 -13.86 2.28
CA LEU A 115 9.07 -13.91 1.57
C LEU A 115 9.75 -15.27 1.69
N ARG A 116 9.75 -15.87 2.89
CA ARG A 116 10.26 -17.22 3.11
C ARG A 116 9.47 -18.26 2.32
N SER A 117 8.13 -18.17 2.30
CA SER A 117 7.32 -19.10 1.53
C SER A 117 7.54 -18.95 0.01
N VAL A 118 7.80 -17.75 -0.49
CA VAL A 118 8.20 -17.52 -1.89
C VAL A 118 9.55 -18.20 -2.17
N GLU A 119 10.54 -17.98 -1.33
CA GLU A 119 11.86 -18.60 -1.47
C GLU A 119 11.80 -20.14 -1.43
N GLU A 120 11.05 -20.71 -0.48
CA GLU A 120 10.87 -22.16 -0.33
C GLU A 120 10.18 -22.84 -1.53
N ASN A 121 9.26 -22.14 -2.21
CA ASN A 121 8.49 -22.73 -3.32
C ASN A 121 9.03 -22.36 -4.70
N PHE A 122 9.69 -21.22 -4.85
CA PHE A 122 10.11 -20.70 -6.15
C PHE A 122 11.63 -20.51 -6.28
N GLY A 123 12.38 -20.55 -5.18
CA GLY A 123 13.82 -20.32 -5.19
C GLY A 123 14.19 -19.01 -5.89
N ASN A 124 15.15 -19.08 -6.81
CA ASN A 124 15.64 -17.94 -7.57
C ASN A 124 14.76 -17.52 -8.77
N LEU A 125 13.68 -18.25 -9.04
CA LEU A 125 12.79 -18.01 -10.18
C LEU A 125 11.89 -16.80 -9.95
N VAL A 126 11.65 -16.45 -8.68
CA VAL A 126 10.82 -15.31 -8.28
C VAL A 126 11.63 -14.34 -7.43
N ARG A 127 11.62 -13.09 -7.81
CA ARG A 127 12.33 -12.04 -7.07
C ARG A 127 11.33 -11.08 -6.42
N PRO A 128 11.39 -10.84 -5.10
CA PRO A 128 10.70 -9.75 -4.46
C PRO A 128 11.19 -8.39 -4.99
N TRP A 129 10.27 -7.48 -5.23
CA TRP A 129 10.54 -6.15 -5.75
C TRP A 129 9.80 -5.10 -4.91
N GLY A 130 10.53 -4.12 -4.35
CA GLY A 130 9.94 -3.09 -3.49
C GLY A 130 9.43 -3.62 -2.14
N ASP A 131 10.26 -4.34 -1.41
CA ASP A 131 9.86 -5.10 -0.22
C ASP A 131 10.06 -4.38 1.14
N ASN A 132 10.51 -3.13 1.15
CA ASN A 132 10.93 -2.45 2.38
C ASN A 132 9.80 -1.81 3.19
N SER A 133 8.62 -1.65 2.62
CA SER A 133 7.47 -0.99 3.27
C SER A 133 6.14 -1.43 2.69
N GLY A 134 5.05 -1.00 3.34
CA GLY A 134 3.69 -1.22 2.86
C GLY A 134 3.09 -2.57 3.22
N LEU A 135 1.87 -2.82 2.75
CA LEU A 135 1.06 -4.02 3.03
C LEU A 135 1.04 -5.00 1.86
N HIS A 136 1.82 -4.73 0.82
CA HIS A 136 1.95 -5.51 -0.39
C HIS A 136 3.42 -5.73 -0.72
N VAL A 137 3.73 -6.80 -1.41
CA VAL A 137 5.07 -7.06 -1.97
C VAL A 137 4.89 -7.38 -3.44
N ALA A 138 5.59 -6.69 -4.34
CA ALA A 138 5.60 -7.09 -5.72
C ALA A 138 6.53 -8.31 -5.90
N LEU A 139 6.03 -9.33 -6.59
CA LEU A 139 6.77 -10.54 -6.92
C LEU A 139 7.01 -10.59 -8.43
N GLN A 140 8.25 -10.57 -8.86
CA GLN A 140 8.64 -10.62 -10.26
C GLN A 140 8.90 -12.06 -10.71
N PHE A 141 8.18 -12.51 -11.73
CA PHE A 141 8.30 -13.81 -12.40
C PHE A 141 8.90 -13.59 -13.79
N ARG A 142 10.20 -13.61 -13.91
CA ARG A 142 10.91 -13.23 -15.14
C ARG A 142 10.46 -14.07 -16.33
N GLY A 143 10.19 -13.40 -17.45
CA GLY A 143 9.82 -14.03 -18.72
C GLY A 143 8.36 -14.48 -18.80
N MET A 144 7.53 -14.21 -17.77
CA MET A 144 6.12 -14.60 -17.75
C MET A 144 5.19 -13.42 -18.06
N SER A 145 4.00 -13.73 -18.57
CA SER A 145 2.93 -12.75 -18.78
C SER A 145 1.76 -13.06 -17.85
N LEU A 146 1.63 -12.23 -16.78
CA LEU A 146 0.70 -12.42 -15.67
C LEU A 146 -0.40 -11.35 -15.69
N GLY A 147 -1.09 -11.22 -16.82
CA GLY A 147 -2.17 -10.25 -17.01
C GLY A 147 -3.52 -10.71 -16.50
N GLU A 148 -4.60 -10.14 -17.06
CA GLU A 148 -6.00 -10.40 -16.64
C GLU A 148 -6.41 -11.87 -16.73
N GLU A 149 -5.94 -12.58 -17.75
CA GLU A 149 -6.22 -14.00 -17.93
C GLU A 149 -5.66 -14.82 -16.76
N PHE A 150 -4.42 -14.53 -16.33
CA PHE A 150 -3.82 -15.17 -15.17
C PHE A 150 -4.55 -14.81 -13.88
N GLU A 151 -4.99 -13.57 -13.72
CA GLU A 151 -5.79 -13.16 -12.56
C GLU A 151 -7.13 -13.95 -12.49
N LYS A 152 -7.76 -14.20 -13.64
CA LYS A 152 -8.99 -15.00 -13.71
C LYS A 152 -8.73 -16.45 -13.30
N GLU A 153 -7.73 -17.08 -13.86
CA GLU A 153 -7.33 -18.47 -13.58
C GLU A 153 -6.91 -18.65 -12.09
N SER A 154 -6.14 -17.69 -11.55
CA SER A 154 -5.77 -17.70 -10.13
C SER A 154 -7.00 -17.63 -9.22
N ARG A 155 -7.99 -16.82 -9.58
CA ARG A 155 -9.25 -16.68 -8.84
C ARG A 155 -10.08 -17.97 -8.85
N GLU A 156 -10.13 -18.65 -10.01
CA GLU A 156 -10.77 -19.98 -10.17
C GLU A 156 -10.04 -21.04 -9.34
N SER A 157 -8.75 -20.87 -9.10
CA SER A 157 -7.93 -21.72 -8.20
C SER A 157 -8.00 -21.31 -6.72
N GLY A 158 -8.89 -20.37 -6.35
CA GLY A 158 -9.05 -19.90 -4.98
C GLY A 158 -8.04 -18.87 -4.51
N ILE A 159 -7.21 -18.32 -5.42
CA ILE A 159 -6.18 -17.34 -5.12
C ILE A 159 -6.60 -15.97 -5.67
N ARG A 160 -6.73 -14.95 -4.81
CA ARG A 160 -6.99 -13.59 -5.26
C ARG A 160 -5.67 -12.80 -5.31
N LEU A 161 -5.21 -12.56 -6.52
CA LEU A 161 -4.00 -11.77 -6.80
C LEU A 161 -4.32 -10.64 -7.77
N SER A 162 -3.51 -9.60 -7.74
CA SER A 162 -3.54 -8.53 -8.74
C SER A 162 -2.24 -8.52 -9.52
N SER A 163 -2.32 -8.39 -10.84
CA SER A 163 -1.17 -8.11 -11.67
C SER A 163 -0.78 -6.63 -11.55
N LEU A 164 0.52 -6.35 -11.56
CA LEU A 164 1.01 -4.98 -11.48
C LEU A 164 0.69 -4.16 -12.74
N ILE A 165 0.49 -4.81 -13.90
CA ILE A 165 0.09 -4.16 -15.15
C ILE A 165 -1.20 -3.35 -15.02
N ARG A 166 -2.10 -3.77 -14.13
CA ARG A 166 -3.37 -3.09 -13.85
C ARG A 166 -3.19 -1.63 -13.37
N TYR A 167 -2.02 -1.33 -12.82
CA TYR A 167 -1.66 -0.01 -12.29
C TYR A 167 -0.72 0.76 -13.23
N CYS A 168 -0.49 0.26 -14.44
CA CYS A 168 0.40 0.86 -15.42
C CYS A 168 -0.39 1.44 -16.60
N ASN A 169 0.05 2.59 -17.11
CA ASN A 169 -0.55 3.23 -18.28
C ASN A 169 0.01 2.63 -19.58
N GLY A 170 -0.53 1.47 -19.99
CA GLY A 170 -0.36 0.97 -21.36
C GLY A 170 1.01 0.40 -21.74
N GLU A 171 1.97 0.33 -20.84
CA GLU A 171 3.29 -0.25 -21.10
C GLU A 171 3.41 -1.66 -20.49
N ASP A 172 3.88 -2.61 -21.31
CA ASP A 172 4.07 -4.03 -20.92
C ASP A 172 5.20 -4.29 -19.91
N HIS A 173 5.81 -3.24 -19.36
CA HIS A 173 7.02 -3.33 -18.53
C HIS A 173 6.85 -4.09 -17.22
N HIS A 174 5.62 -4.30 -16.75
CA HIS A 174 5.34 -4.95 -15.47
C HIS A 174 4.42 -6.16 -15.58
N LYS A 175 4.24 -6.71 -16.78
CA LYS A 175 3.41 -7.89 -17.01
C LYS A 175 3.90 -9.16 -16.32
N ASP A 176 5.15 -9.17 -15.89
CA ASP A 176 5.81 -10.25 -15.18
C ASP A 176 5.70 -10.12 -13.64
N LYS A 177 4.86 -9.20 -13.14
CA LYS A 177 4.77 -8.92 -11.70
C LYS A 177 3.36 -9.10 -11.15
N LEU A 178 3.30 -9.75 -10.00
CA LEU A 178 2.11 -9.87 -9.16
C LEU A 178 2.26 -9.02 -7.89
N LEU A 179 1.14 -8.55 -7.34
CA LEU A 179 1.09 -7.75 -6.14
C LEU A 179 0.22 -8.44 -5.05
N PRO A 180 0.72 -9.47 -4.36
CA PRO A 180 0.03 -10.09 -3.26
C PRO A 180 -0.07 -9.14 -2.05
N GLY A 181 -1.29 -9.00 -1.52
CA GLY A 181 -1.56 -8.35 -0.24
C GLY A 181 -1.63 -9.38 0.88
N TYR A 182 -0.92 -9.16 1.97
CA TYR A 182 -0.79 -10.13 3.06
C TYR A 182 -1.38 -9.66 4.40
N GLY A 183 -1.71 -8.38 4.53
CA GLY A 183 -2.09 -7.79 5.82
C GLY A 183 -3.26 -8.48 6.53
N HIS A 184 -4.28 -8.91 5.77
CA HIS A 184 -5.49 -9.55 6.30
C HIS A 184 -5.39 -11.08 6.50
N LEU A 185 -4.32 -11.71 6.01
CA LEU A 185 -4.14 -13.16 6.03
C LEU A 185 -3.47 -13.63 7.32
N SER A 186 -3.78 -14.87 7.75
CA SER A 186 -3.00 -15.58 8.75
C SER A 186 -1.71 -16.15 8.15
N HIS A 187 -0.74 -16.52 8.99
CA HIS A 187 0.50 -17.15 8.53
C HIS A 187 0.24 -18.45 7.73
N GLY A 188 -0.76 -19.24 8.15
CA GLY A 188 -1.19 -20.45 7.43
C GLY A 188 -1.72 -20.14 6.04
N GLN A 189 -2.64 -19.17 5.94
CA GLN A 189 -3.21 -18.73 4.67
C GLN A 189 -2.16 -18.18 3.70
N ILE A 190 -1.14 -17.46 4.21
CA ILE A 190 -0.02 -16.98 3.38
C ILE A 190 0.72 -18.18 2.77
N LYS A 191 1.10 -19.16 3.58
CA LYS A 191 1.81 -20.37 3.12
C LYS A 191 0.99 -21.18 2.11
N GLU A 192 -0.28 -21.39 2.41
CA GLU A 192 -1.20 -22.12 1.50
C GLU A 192 -1.39 -21.37 0.18
N GLY A 193 -1.57 -20.05 0.22
CA GLY A 193 -1.72 -19.20 -0.97
C GLY A 193 -0.49 -19.27 -1.87
N ILE A 194 0.72 -19.22 -1.31
CA ILE A 194 1.97 -19.34 -2.08
C ILE A 194 2.13 -20.73 -2.67
N ARG A 195 1.81 -21.79 -1.95
CA ARG A 195 1.82 -23.17 -2.50
C ARG A 195 0.83 -23.33 -3.66
N ALA A 196 -0.39 -22.81 -3.50
CA ALA A 196 -1.40 -22.87 -4.54
C ALA A 196 -0.97 -22.07 -5.78
N LEU A 197 -0.33 -20.91 -5.59
CA LEU A 197 0.26 -20.12 -6.67
C LEU A 197 1.36 -20.91 -7.40
N HIS A 198 2.25 -21.59 -6.67
CA HIS A 198 3.29 -22.42 -7.25
C HIS A 198 2.70 -23.55 -8.09
N GLN A 199 1.70 -24.27 -7.57
CA GLN A 199 1.01 -25.32 -8.32
C GLN A 199 0.33 -24.80 -9.60
N LEU A 200 -0.26 -23.62 -9.57
CA LEU A 200 -0.84 -22.95 -10.72
C LEU A 200 0.23 -22.63 -11.77
N MET A 201 1.37 -22.10 -11.34
CA MET A 201 2.50 -21.77 -12.21
C MET A 201 3.09 -23.01 -12.90
N ILE A 202 3.27 -24.12 -12.18
CA ILE A 202 3.73 -25.41 -12.75
C ILE A 202 2.77 -25.85 -13.86
N ARG A 203 1.47 -25.81 -13.63
CA ARG A 203 0.46 -26.25 -14.62
C ARG A 203 0.45 -25.40 -15.89
N ARG A 204 0.63 -24.07 -15.73
CA ARG A 204 0.50 -23.13 -16.86
C ARG A 204 1.78 -22.97 -17.67
N TYR A 205 2.95 -22.98 -17.02
CA TYR A 205 4.21 -22.59 -17.64
C TYR A 205 5.26 -23.70 -17.68
N ASP A 206 4.89 -24.95 -17.33
CA ASP A 206 5.85 -26.05 -17.12
C ASP A 206 7.04 -25.63 -16.23
N PHE A 207 6.70 -24.90 -15.18
CA PHE A 207 7.61 -24.27 -14.23
C PHE A 207 8.26 -25.37 -13.37
N ARG A 208 9.30 -26.02 -13.90
CA ARG A 208 10.10 -27.01 -13.22
C ARG A 208 11.49 -26.45 -12.97
N GLU A 209 12.06 -26.81 -11.82
CA GLU A 209 13.42 -26.46 -11.44
C GLU A 209 14.46 -26.95 -12.46
#